data_81ee4617c50eb7054940b13d51cd6b55
#
_entry.id   81ee4617c50eb7054940b13d51cd6b55
#
_cell.length_a   1.000
_cell.length_b   1.000
_cell.length_c   1.000
_cell.angle_alpha   90.00
_cell.angle_beta   90.00
_cell.angle_gamma   90.00
#
_symmetry.space_group_name_H-M   'P 1'
#
loop_
_entity.id
_entity.type
_entity.pdbx_description
1 polymer ?
#
loop_
_entity_poly.entity_id
_entity_poly.type
_entity_poly.pdbx_seq_one_letter_code
_entity_poly.pdbx_strand_id
1 'polypeptide(L)'
;MTEKNTLEVDLSNFKEMSQTCADLVELAELSDSDDKELDEIVAQFALLKENVRHAELEALLSGEVDKNDAYLEVHSGSGGTEAQDWAEMLLRMYARWAEAHHYKVEYIEETEGDVAGIKSATLKICGHNAYGWLKSETGVHRLVRISPFDSNARRHTSFASVGVYPVIDDTIEIKINEADCRVDTYRASGAGGQHLGRKRSLYRDIRRRGRTASDRPVCLRTRWRCRDGLV
;
A
#
# COMPACT_ATOMS: atom_id res chain seq x y z
N MET A 1 -16.74 6.19 -13.23
CA MET A 1 -16.31 7.28 -14.16
C MET A 1 -15.79 6.65 -15.42
N THR A 2 -16.13 7.16 -16.57
CA THR A 2 -15.59 6.63 -17.83
C THR A 2 -14.16 7.14 -17.98
N GLU A 3 -13.25 6.31 -18.49
CA GLU A 3 -11.83 6.63 -18.74
C GLU A 3 -11.65 7.96 -19.51
N LYS A 4 -12.59 8.25 -20.41
CA LYS A 4 -12.67 9.51 -21.13
C LYS A 4 -12.74 10.74 -20.21
N ASN A 5 -13.61 10.69 -19.19
CA ASN A 5 -13.77 11.84 -18.27
C ASN A 5 -12.51 12.08 -17.43
N THR A 6 -11.80 11.01 -17.05
CA THR A 6 -10.54 11.12 -16.31
C THR A 6 -9.48 11.81 -17.18
N LEU A 7 -9.32 11.36 -18.43
CA LEU A 7 -8.37 11.95 -19.37
C LEU A 7 -8.70 13.41 -19.72
N GLU A 8 -9.98 13.77 -19.82
CA GLU A 8 -10.41 15.15 -20.05
C GLU A 8 -10.06 16.06 -18.87
N VAL A 9 -10.23 15.57 -17.64
CA VAL A 9 -9.84 16.31 -16.43
C VAL A 9 -8.33 16.48 -16.34
N ASP A 10 -7.55 15.43 -16.59
CA ASP A 10 -6.08 15.49 -16.56
C ASP A 10 -5.55 16.47 -17.62
N LEU A 11 -6.13 16.45 -18.82
CA LEU A 11 -5.76 17.37 -19.89
C LEU A 11 -6.12 18.82 -19.55
N SER A 12 -7.28 19.04 -18.90
CA SER A 12 -7.71 20.37 -18.45
C SER A 12 -6.77 20.93 -17.39
N ASN A 13 -6.43 20.10 -16.39
CA ASN A 13 -5.50 20.49 -15.33
C ASN A 13 -4.11 20.85 -15.89
N PHE A 14 -3.61 20.05 -16.83
CA PHE A 14 -2.33 20.34 -17.48
C PHE A 14 -2.35 21.67 -18.25
N LYS A 15 -3.42 21.93 -19.01
CA LYS A 15 -3.57 23.20 -19.75
C LYS A 15 -3.65 24.39 -18.80
N GLU A 16 -4.40 24.25 -17.70
CA GLU A 16 -4.53 25.31 -16.68
C GLU A 16 -3.18 25.62 -16.02
N MET A 17 -2.43 24.61 -15.60
CA MET A 17 -1.09 24.79 -15.05
C MET A 17 -0.13 25.46 -16.06
N SER A 18 -0.20 25.06 -17.32
CA SER A 18 0.63 25.63 -18.38
C SER A 18 0.30 27.10 -18.65
N GLN A 19 -1.01 27.43 -18.68
CA GLN A 19 -1.47 28.80 -18.87
C GLN A 19 -1.08 29.68 -17.66
N THR A 20 -1.32 29.19 -16.44
CA THR A 20 -0.93 29.91 -15.21
C THR A 20 0.56 30.20 -15.18
N CYS A 21 1.39 29.25 -15.63
CA CYS A 21 2.84 29.47 -15.72
C CYS A 21 3.18 30.59 -16.70
N ALA A 22 2.54 30.62 -17.89
CA ALA A 22 2.77 31.66 -18.88
C ALA A 22 2.30 33.04 -18.37
N ASP A 23 1.13 33.08 -17.77
CA ASP A 23 0.56 34.32 -17.20
C ASP A 23 1.45 34.90 -16.08
N LEU A 24 1.99 34.05 -15.21
CA LEU A 24 2.90 34.49 -14.13
C LEU A 24 4.25 34.99 -14.67
N VAL A 25 4.75 34.41 -15.75
CA VAL A 25 5.98 34.91 -16.41
C VAL A 25 5.74 36.27 -17.03
N GLU A 26 4.60 36.46 -17.74
CA GLU A 26 4.23 37.73 -18.34
C GLU A 26 4.03 38.82 -17.26
N LEU A 27 3.36 38.46 -16.17
CA LEU A 27 3.20 39.41 -15.02
C LEU A 27 4.54 39.77 -14.41
N ALA A 28 5.48 38.84 -14.27
CA ALA A 28 6.81 39.14 -13.74
C ALA A 28 7.64 40.01 -14.65
N GLU A 29 7.44 39.96 -15.98
CA GLU A 29 8.11 40.81 -16.96
C GLU A 29 7.50 42.22 -17.00
N LEU A 30 6.22 42.37 -16.71
CA LEU A 30 5.49 43.65 -16.68
C LEU A 30 5.60 44.38 -15.35
N SER A 31 5.93 43.70 -14.27
CA SER A 31 6.03 44.21 -12.93
C SER A 31 7.26 45.10 -12.82
N ASP A 32 7.03 46.44 -12.74
CA ASP A 32 8.05 47.41 -12.36
C ASP A 32 8.23 47.40 -10.83
N SER A 33 9.33 46.84 -10.36
CA SER A 33 10.00 47.00 -9.03
C SER A 33 9.16 47.29 -7.76
N ASP A 34 7.86 47.09 -7.77
CA ASP A 34 7.02 47.21 -6.59
C ASP A 34 7.12 45.92 -5.77
N ASP A 35 7.83 45.94 -4.65
CA ASP A 35 8.13 44.79 -3.79
C ASP A 35 6.91 43.94 -3.42
N LYS A 36 5.73 44.56 -3.34
CA LYS A 36 4.48 43.84 -2.96
C LYS A 36 3.91 42.98 -4.07
N GLU A 37 3.95 43.47 -5.32
CA GLU A 37 3.46 42.68 -6.47
C GLU A 37 4.41 41.50 -6.75
N LEU A 38 5.70 41.70 -6.57
CA LEU A 38 6.68 40.63 -6.66
C LEU A 38 6.48 39.55 -5.60
N ASP A 39 6.17 39.91 -4.37
CA ASP A 39 5.90 38.95 -3.29
C ASP A 39 4.65 38.11 -3.60
N GLU A 40 3.59 38.69 -4.18
CA GLU A 40 2.40 37.96 -4.60
C GLU A 40 2.70 36.99 -5.75
N ILE A 41 3.46 37.40 -6.74
CA ILE A 41 3.90 36.53 -7.86
C ILE A 41 4.74 35.35 -7.33
N VAL A 42 5.66 35.62 -6.42
CA VAL A 42 6.48 34.59 -5.80
C VAL A 42 5.62 33.58 -5.03
N ALA A 43 4.62 34.02 -4.31
CA ALA A 43 3.67 33.17 -3.59
C ALA A 43 2.87 32.27 -4.55
N GLN A 44 2.40 32.84 -5.67
CA GLN A 44 1.68 32.08 -6.70
C GLN A 44 2.59 31.07 -7.42
N PHE A 45 3.84 31.42 -7.69
CA PHE A 45 4.83 30.48 -8.21
C PHE A 45 5.11 29.31 -7.25
N ALA A 46 5.17 29.58 -5.95
CA ALA A 46 5.35 28.55 -4.95
C ALA A 46 4.18 27.57 -4.95
N LEU A 47 2.95 28.06 -5.06
CA LEU A 47 1.74 27.25 -5.14
C LEU A 47 1.72 26.43 -6.45
N LEU A 48 2.01 27.05 -7.58
CA LEU A 48 2.09 26.37 -8.88
C LEU A 48 3.14 25.25 -8.86
N LYS A 49 4.29 25.49 -8.26
CA LYS A 49 5.36 24.50 -8.12
C LYS A 49 4.89 23.26 -7.33
N GLU A 50 4.14 23.45 -6.25
CA GLU A 50 3.56 22.32 -5.50
C GLU A 50 2.51 21.57 -6.32
N ASN A 51 1.67 22.25 -7.07
CA ASN A 51 0.68 21.63 -7.95
C ASN A 51 1.35 20.81 -9.06
N VAL A 52 2.39 21.33 -9.70
CA VAL A 52 3.17 20.62 -10.72
C VAL A 52 3.84 19.38 -10.11
N ARG A 53 4.43 19.51 -8.92
CA ARG A 53 5.04 18.37 -8.22
C ARG A 53 4.03 17.27 -7.92
N HIS A 54 2.82 17.65 -7.51
CA HIS A 54 1.75 16.67 -7.27
C HIS A 54 1.34 15.96 -8.57
N ALA A 55 1.16 16.71 -9.65
CA ALA A 55 0.84 16.15 -10.96
C ALA A 55 1.96 15.25 -11.51
N GLU A 56 3.24 15.58 -11.28
CA GLU A 56 4.38 14.71 -11.62
C GLU A 56 4.31 13.37 -10.87
N LEU A 57 4.01 13.41 -9.56
CA LEU A 57 3.86 12.20 -8.76
C LEU A 57 2.70 11.34 -9.25
N GLU A 58 1.56 11.94 -9.58
CA GLU A 58 0.42 11.23 -10.16
C GLU A 58 0.76 10.59 -11.51
N ALA A 59 1.50 11.29 -12.36
CA ALA A 59 1.95 10.77 -13.64
C ALA A 59 2.90 9.56 -13.51
N LEU A 60 3.65 9.45 -12.41
CA LEU A 60 4.48 8.28 -12.10
C LEU A 60 3.65 7.04 -11.70
N LEU A 61 2.41 7.24 -11.25
CA LEU A 61 1.46 6.17 -10.90
C LEU A 61 0.73 5.65 -12.15
N SER A 62 1.50 5.26 -13.17
CA SER A 62 0.99 4.85 -14.49
C SER A 62 0.83 3.34 -14.66
N GLY A 63 1.02 2.55 -13.59
CA GLY A 63 0.83 1.10 -13.61
C GLY A 63 -0.63 0.72 -13.88
N GLU A 64 -0.85 -0.38 -14.60
CA GLU A 64 -2.18 -0.86 -14.99
C GLU A 64 -3.13 -1.03 -13.80
N VAL A 65 -2.60 -1.46 -12.65
CA VAL A 65 -3.35 -1.68 -11.41
C VAL A 65 -3.27 -0.50 -10.42
N ASP A 66 -2.44 0.51 -10.71
CA ASP A 66 -2.21 1.62 -9.78
C ASP A 66 -3.46 2.49 -9.57
N LYS A 67 -4.35 2.52 -10.55
CA LYS A 67 -5.61 3.26 -10.52
C LYS A 67 -6.69 2.62 -9.64
N ASN A 68 -6.49 1.37 -9.24
CA ASN A 68 -7.48 0.60 -8.51
C ASN A 68 -7.56 1.01 -7.04
N ASP A 69 -8.68 0.64 -6.42
CA ASP A 69 -8.83 0.64 -4.97
C ASP A 69 -7.80 -0.32 -4.34
N ALA A 70 -7.51 -0.12 -3.07
CA ALA A 70 -6.54 -0.94 -2.35
C ALA A 70 -7.14 -1.65 -1.14
N TYR A 71 -6.73 -2.92 -0.94
CA TYR A 71 -6.82 -3.58 0.35
C TYR A 71 -5.51 -3.36 1.10
N LEU A 72 -5.61 -2.88 2.32
CA LEU A 72 -4.48 -2.68 3.22
C LEU A 72 -4.65 -3.62 4.42
N GLU A 73 -3.69 -4.52 4.60
CA GLU A 73 -3.64 -5.46 5.72
C GLU A 73 -2.51 -5.08 6.66
N VAL A 74 -2.81 -4.97 7.93
CA VAL A 74 -1.82 -4.72 8.99
C VAL A 74 -1.81 -5.92 9.92
N HIS A 75 -0.62 -6.46 10.18
CA HIS A 75 -0.44 -7.58 11.11
C HIS A 75 0.61 -7.23 12.15
N SER A 76 0.32 -7.47 13.41
CA SER A 76 1.30 -7.37 14.47
C SER A 76 2.42 -8.40 14.30
N GLY A 77 3.67 -7.98 14.48
CA GLY A 77 4.84 -8.85 14.42
C GLY A 77 5.20 -9.45 15.79
N SER A 78 6.43 -9.91 15.91
CA SER A 78 6.98 -10.36 17.19
C SER A 78 7.20 -9.16 18.11
N GLY A 79 6.73 -9.23 19.34
CA GLY A 79 6.86 -8.14 20.33
C GLY A 79 5.69 -8.07 21.32
N GLY A 80 4.76 -9.01 21.24
CA GLY A 80 3.62 -9.08 22.16
C GLY A 80 2.73 -7.84 22.10
N THR A 81 2.29 -7.35 23.27
CA THR A 81 1.38 -6.20 23.39
C THR A 81 1.92 -4.94 22.71
N GLU A 82 3.23 -4.69 22.78
CA GLU A 82 3.85 -3.53 22.13
C GLU A 82 3.73 -3.57 20.60
N ALA A 83 3.84 -4.77 19.99
CA ALA A 83 3.68 -4.92 18.54
C ALA A 83 2.21 -4.82 18.12
N GLN A 84 1.29 -5.24 18.99
CA GLN A 84 -0.15 -5.10 18.75
C GLN A 84 -0.58 -3.62 18.80
N ASP A 85 -0.06 -2.85 19.74
CA ASP A 85 -0.28 -1.41 19.84
C ASP A 85 0.35 -0.67 18.63
N TRP A 86 1.54 -1.09 18.20
CA TRP A 86 2.16 -0.54 16.99
C TRP A 86 1.31 -0.78 15.73
N ALA A 87 0.73 -1.97 15.59
CA ALA A 87 -0.16 -2.29 14.48
C ALA A 87 -1.41 -1.40 14.47
N GLU A 88 -2.00 -1.13 15.64
CA GLU A 88 -3.13 -0.20 15.79
C GLU A 88 -2.74 1.25 15.42
N MET A 89 -1.56 1.70 15.85
CA MET A 89 -1.04 3.01 15.47
C MET A 89 -0.88 3.16 13.95
N LEU A 90 -0.35 2.12 13.27
CA LEU A 90 -0.24 2.09 11.81
C LEU A 90 -1.61 2.13 11.15
N LEU A 91 -2.56 1.30 11.60
CA LEU A 91 -3.92 1.29 11.07
C LEU A 91 -4.55 2.69 11.14
N ARG A 92 -4.45 3.34 12.29
CA ARG A 92 -4.95 4.70 12.50
C ARG A 92 -4.23 5.73 11.64
N MET A 93 -2.93 5.57 11.42
CA MET A 93 -2.15 6.44 10.53
C MET A 93 -2.67 6.37 9.09
N TYR A 94 -2.85 5.15 8.56
CA TYR A 94 -3.35 4.96 7.20
C TYR A 94 -4.82 5.40 7.04
N ALA A 95 -5.66 5.14 8.03
CA ALA A 95 -7.05 5.62 8.00
C ALA A 95 -7.11 7.16 7.93
N ARG A 96 -6.33 7.86 8.75
CA ARG A 96 -6.26 9.33 8.72
C ARG A 96 -5.65 9.86 7.43
N TRP A 97 -4.65 9.18 6.89
CA TRP A 97 -4.09 9.53 5.60
C TRP A 97 -5.14 9.44 4.49
N ALA A 98 -5.92 8.37 4.47
CA ALA A 98 -6.98 8.18 3.50
C ALA A 98 -8.09 9.24 3.63
N GLU A 99 -8.50 9.57 4.85
CA GLU A 99 -9.45 10.65 5.13
C GLU A 99 -8.94 12.01 4.64
N ALA A 100 -7.66 12.34 4.89
CA ALA A 100 -7.05 13.57 4.45
C ALA A 100 -6.98 13.71 2.92
N HIS A 101 -6.92 12.58 2.21
CA HIS A 101 -6.96 12.52 0.74
C HIS A 101 -8.37 12.32 0.19
N HIS A 102 -9.40 12.43 1.02
CA HIS A 102 -10.81 12.25 0.66
C HIS A 102 -11.14 10.87 0.08
N TYR A 103 -10.39 9.84 0.49
CA TYR A 103 -10.68 8.46 0.15
C TYR A 103 -11.72 7.88 1.09
N LYS A 104 -12.56 7.00 0.55
CA LYS A 104 -13.52 6.27 1.38
C LYS A 104 -12.81 5.07 2.01
N VAL A 105 -12.89 4.95 3.33
CA VAL A 105 -12.31 3.85 4.10
C VAL A 105 -13.42 2.92 4.58
N GLU A 106 -13.28 1.62 4.31
CA GLU A 106 -14.17 0.57 4.79
C GLU A 106 -13.36 -0.43 5.62
N TYR A 107 -13.76 -0.63 6.86
CA TYR A 107 -13.19 -1.66 7.75
C TYR A 107 -13.81 -3.00 7.39
N ILE A 108 -12.99 -3.99 6.96
CA ILE A 108 -13.47 -5.31 6.57
C ILE A 108 -13.38 -6.28 7.73
N GLU A 109 -12.21 -6.36 8.35
CA GLU A 109 -11.93 -7.29 9.43
C GLU A 109 -10.95 -6.64 10.41
N GLU A 110 -11.20 -6.84 11.69
CA GLU A 110 -10.31 -6.41 12.76
C GLU A 110 -10.28 -7.48 13.85
N THR A 111 -9.08 -7.89 14.23
CA THR A 111 -8.85 -8.83 15.31
C THR A 111 -8.16 -8.11 16.44
N GLU A 112 -8.84 -7.93 17.56
CA GLU A 112 -8.32 -7.25 18.73
C GLU A 112 -7.11 -8.00 19.34
N GLY A 113 -6.25 -7.23 19.98
CA GLY A 113 -5.13 -7.75 20.79
C GLY A 113 -5.63 -8.34 22.11
N ASP A 114 -4.76 -9.09 22.79
CA ASP A 114 -5.13 -9.74 24.05
C ASP A 114 -5.24 -8.74 25.22
N VAL A 115 -4.44 -7.68 25.23
CA VAL A 115 -4.38 -6.65 26.28
C VAL A 115 -4.59 -5.25 25.72
N ALA A 116 -3.97 -4.96 24.56
CA ALA A 116 -4.08 -3.67 23.87
C ALA A 116 -3.74 -3.85 22.40
N GLY A 117 -4.17 -2.90 21.57
CA GLY A 117 -3.89 -2.90 20.16
C GLY A 117 -4.62 -3.99 19.37
N ILE A 118 -4.14 -4.27 18.17
CA ILE A 118 -4.73 -5.23 17.23
C ILE A 118 -3.73 -6.32 16.84
N LYS A 119 -4.21 -7.53 16.61
CA LYS A 119 -3.43 -8.64 16.02
C LYS A 119 -3.34 -8.51 14.51
N SER A 120 -4.46 -8.21 13.88
CA SER A 120 -4.56 -7.99 12.45
C SER A 120 -5.77 -7.11 12.14
N ALA A 121 -5.67 -6.30 11.09
CA ALA A 121 -6.81 -5.58 10.53
C ALA A 121 -6.68 -5.47 9.02
N THR A 122 -7.83 -5.41 8.35
CA THR A 122 -7.93 -5.22 6.90
C THR A 122 -8.83 -4.04 6.61
N LEU A 123 -8.30 -3.06 5.90
CA LEU A 123 -9.03 -1.90 5.38
C LEU A 123 -9.19 -2.03 3.87
N LYS A 124 -10.33 -1.58 3.36
CA LYS A 124 -10.49 -1.27 1.94
C LYS A 124 -10.50 0.25 1.78
N ILE A 125 -9.60 0.75 0.96
CA ILE A 125 -9.44 2.18 0.67
C ILE A 125 -9.86 2.39 -0.78
N CYS A 126 -10.99 3.09 -0.97
CA CYS A 126 -11.56 3.34 -2.28
C CYS A 126 -11.24 4.77 -2.72
N GLY A 127 -10.60 4.89 -3.87
CA GLY A 127 -10.27 6.18 -4.46
C GLY A 127 -9.33 6.07 -5.64
N HIS A 128 -9.20 7.17 -6.37
CA HIS A 128 -8.32 7.22 -7.54
C HIS A 128 -6.86 7.05 -7.14
N ASN A 129 -6.16 6.12 -7.80
CA ASN A 129 -4.76 5.79 -7.53
C ASN A 129 -4.46 5.33 -6.10
N ALA A 130 -5.46 4.85 -5.34
CA ALA A 130 -5.27 4.45 -3.95
C ALA A 130 -4.20 3.34 -3.81
N TYR A 131 -4.24 2.32 -4.67
CA TYR A 131 -3.21 1.28 -4.69
C TYR A 131 -1.84 1.83 -5.08
N GLY A 132 -1.79 2.70 -6.10
CA GLY A 132 -0.53 3.30 -6.57
C GLY A 132 0.23 4.03 -5.47
N TRP A 133 -0.45 4.78 -4.62
CA TRP A 133 0.14 5.47 -3.48
C TRP A 133 0.57 4.51 -2.37
N LEU A 134 -0.26 3.53 -2.05
CA LEU A 134 -0.05 2.65 -0.91
C LEU A 134 0.90 1.48 -1.19
N LYS A 135 1.11 1.09 -2.44
CA LYS A 135 1.95 -0.08 -2.80
C LYS A 135 3.36 -0.02 -2.24
N SER A 136 3.92 1.19 -2.10
CA SER A 136 5.27 1.40 -1.56
C SER A 136 5.37 1.13 -0.06
N GLU A 137 4.24 1.14 0.66
CA GLU A 137 4.18 0.88 2.09
C GLU A 137 4.22 -0.61 2.45
N THR A 138 4.16 -1.49 1.44
CA THR A 138 4.24 -2.93 1.66
C THR A 138 5.59 -3.33 2.26
N GLY A 139 5.57 -3.86 3.48
CA GLY A 139 6.79 -4.30 4.15
C GLY A 139 6.66 -4.42 5.65
N VAL A 140 7.83 -4.42 6.31
CA VAL A 140 7.91 -4.51 7.78
C VAL A 140 8.26 -3.14 8.35
N HIS A 141 7.36 -2.64 9.17
CA HIS A 141 7.49 -1.35 9.84
C HIS A 141 8.05 -1.54 11.25
N ARG A 142 9.08 -0.77 11.57
CA ARG A 142 9.80 -0.84 12.84
C ARG A 142 9.50 0.36 13.71
N LEU A 143 9.10 0.11 14.95
CA LEU A 143 8.97 1.12 15.99
C LEU A 143 10.06 0.93 17.05
N VAL A 144 10.70 2.03 17.44
CA VAL A 144 11.64 2.06 18.57
C VAL A 144 11.21 3.19 19.51
N ARG A 145 10.66 2.81 20.67
CA ARG A 145 10.23 3.79 21.67
C ARG A 145 10.43 3.24 23.10
N ILE A 146 10.27 4.10 24.10
CA ILE A 146 10.09 3.66 25.48
C ILE A 146 8.70 3.06 25.58
N SER A 147 8.60 1.79 26.00
CA SER A 147 7.32 1.09 26.07
C SER A 147 6.45 1.63 27.19
N PRO A 148 5.19 1.99 26.92
CA PRO A 148 4.22 2.35 27.95
C PRO A 148 3.74 1.14 28.77
N PHE A 149 4.00 -0.08 28.30
CA PHE A 149 3.62 -1.34 28.93
C PHE A 149 4.73 -1.92 29.83
N ASP A 150 5.93 -1.36 29.78
CA ASP A 150 7.06 -1.80 30.63
C ASP A 150 7.20 -0.88 31.84
N SER A 151 6.99 -1.43 33.02
CA SER A 151 7.15 -0.73 34.31
C SER A 151 8.55 -0.14 34.53
N ASN A 152 9.57 -0.69 33.85
CA ASN A 152 10.96 -0.22 33.95
C ASN A 152 11.29 0.89 32.91
N ALA A 153 10.32 1.35 32.11
CA ALA A 153 10.50 2.39 31.11
C ALA A 153 11.67 2.13 30.13
N ARG A 154 11.93 0.86 29.80
CA ARG A 154 12.99 0.48 28.89
C ARG A 154 12.60 0.73 27.45
N ARG A 155 13.61 0.93 26.61
CA ARG A 155 13.45 1.08 25.17
C ARG A 155 13.21 -0.28 24.54
N HIS A 156 12.11 -0.42 23.82
CA HIS A 156 11.73 -1.63 23.08
C HIS A 156 11.70 -1.38 21.57
N THR A 157 11.92 -2.46 20.84
CA THR A 157 11.78 -2.48 19.37
C THR A 157 10.66 -3.43 19.01
N SER A 158 9.68 -2.95 18.26
CA SER A 158 8.52 -3.72 17.82
C SER A 158 8.38 -3.66 16.31
N PHE A 159 7.79 -4.68 15.74
CA PHE A 159 7.59 -4.80 14.31
C PHE A 159 6.12 -5.07 14.01
N ALA A 160 5.66 -4.50 12.91
CA ALA A 160 4.37 -4.82 12.30
C ALA A 160 4.57 -4.97 10.79
N SER A 161 3.82 -5.83 10.15
CA SER A 161 3.86 -5.99 8.70
C SER A 161 2.63 -5.36 8.06
N VAL A 162 2.85 -4.64 6.97
CA VAL A 162 1.82 -4.05 6.14
C VAL A 162 1.84 -4.75 4.79
N GLY A 163 0.68 -5.19 4.32
CA GLY A 163 0.47 -5.74 3.00
C GLY A 163 -0.54 -4.88 2.25
N VAL A 164 -0.23 -4.51 1.01
CA VAL A 164 -1.16 -3.76 0.15
C VAL A 164 -1.43 -4.57 -1.10
N TYR A 165 -2.71 -4.74 -1.42
CA TYR A 165 -3.18 -5.50 -2.57
C TYR A 165 -4.17 -4.66 -3.37
N PRO A 166 -4.12 -4.68 -4.71
CA PRO A 166 -5.11 -3.99 -5.53
C PRO A 166 -6.45 -4.72 -5.46
N VAL A 167 -7.54 -3.97 -5.50
CA VAL A 167 -8.87 -4.53 -5.76
C VAL A 167 -8.93 -4.86 -7.25
N ILE A 168 -9.00 -6.15 -7.56
CA ILE A 168 -9.10 -6.64 -8.93
C ILE A 168 -10.55 -7.05 -9.17
N ASP A 169 -11.14 -6.56 -10.25
CA ASP A 169 -12.47 -7.01 -10.68
C ASP A 169 -12.40 -8.47 -11.12
N ASP A 170 -13.42 -9.26 -10.77
CA ASP A 170 -13.52 -10.69 -11.08
C ASP A 170 -13.64 -11.02 -12.59
N THR A 171 -13.37 -10.06 -13.45
CA THR A 171 -13.44 -10.19 -14.91
C THR A 171 -12.31 -11.05 -15.51
N ILE A 172 -11.25 -11.31 -14.74
CA ILE A 172 -10.11 -12.11 -15.21
C ILE A 172 -10.31 -13.58 -14.85
N GLU A 173 -10.98 -14.35 -15.71
CA GLU A 173 -11.01 -15.82 -15.61
C GLU A 173 -9.65 -16.42 -15.97
N ILE A 174 -8.86 -16.75 -14.95
CA ILE A 174 -7.63 -17.54 -15.15
C ILE A 174 -7.98 -19.02 -15.12
N LYS A 175 -8.05 -19.65 -16.30
CA LYS A 175 -8.18 -21.12 -16.42
C LYS A 175 -6.83 -21.77 -16.13
N ILE A 176 -6.69 -22.34 -14.94
CA ILE A 176 -5.51 -23.13 -14.57
C ILE A 176 -5.71 -24.55 -15.08
N ASN A 177 -4.89 -24.97 -16.03
CA ASN A 177 -4.88 -26.35 -16.49
C ASN A 177 -4.06 -27.21 -15.51
N GLU A 178 -4.68 -28.23 -14.94
CA GLU A 178 -4.01 -29.12 -13.96
C GLU A 178 -2.78 -29.83 -14.54
N ALA A 179 -2.75 -30.05 -15.86
CA ALA A 179 -1.60 -30.66 -16.53
C ALA A 179 -0.33 -29.79 -16.50
N ASP A 180 -0.49 -28.47 -16.31
CA ASP A 180 0.61 -27.51 -16.23
C ASP A 180 1.09 -27.27 -14.78
N CYS A 181 0.42 -27.94 -13.81
CA CYS A 181 0.72 -27.82 -12.40
C CYS A 181 1.55 -29.02 -11.92
N ARG A 182 2.72 -28.75 -11.34
CA ARG A 182 3.51 -29.75 -10.63
C ARG A 182 3.24 -29.62 -9.13
N VAL A 183 2.83 -30.72 -8.49
CA VAL A 183 2.58 -30.79 -7.06
C VAL A 183 3.69 -31.59 -6.39
N ASP A 184 4.57 -30.92 -5.63
CA ASP A 184 5.62 -31.55 -4.85
C ASP A 184 5.20 -31.62 -3.38
N THR A 185 5.19 -32.83 -2.79
CA THR A 185 4.91 -33.05 -1.38
C THR A 185 6.20 -33.36 -0.65
N TYR A 186 6.50 -32.61 0.44
CA TYR A 186 7.65 -32.92 1.28
C TYR A 186 7.28 -32.97 2.77
N ARG A 187 8.08 -33.75 3.53
CA ARG A 187 7.98 -33.74 4.99
C ARG A 187 8.90 -32.66 5.55
N ALA A 188 8.38 -31.83 6.44
CA ALA A 188 9.25 -30.92 7.16
C ALA A 188 10.18 -31.72 8.07
N SER A 189 11.48 -31.69 7.76
CA SER A 189 12.54 -32.33 8.55
C SER A 189 13.14 -31.30 9.50
N GLY A 190 12.47 -30.99 10.61
CA GLY A 190 12.99 -30.10 11.64
C GLY A 190 13.13 -30.81 12.99
N ALA A 191 14.21 -30.56 13.70
CA ALA A 191 14.59 -31.17 14.98
C ALA A 191 13.70 -30.76 16.19
N GLY A 192 12.50 -30.25 15.97
CA GLY A 192 11.54 -29.87 17.01
C GLY A 192 10.22 -30.60 16.96
N GLY A 193 10.16 -31.70 16.23
CA GLY A 193 8.91 -32.27 15.79
C GLY A 193 8.27 -33.32 16.65
N GLN A 194 8.06 -33.14 17.95
CA GLN A 194 7.30 -34.16 18.64
C GLN A 194 5.78 -34.05 18.44
N HIS A 195 5.24 -32.98 17.90
CA HIS A 195 3.78 -32.84 17.64
C HIS A 195 3.36 -31.95 16.47
N LEU A 196 4.20 -31.72 15.46
CA LEU A 196 3.71 -31.22 14.20
C LEU A 196 3.13 -32.40 13.40
N GLY A 197 1.95 -32.86 13.81
CA GLY A 197 1.18 -33.83 13.06
C GLY A 197 1.07 -33.38 11.62
N ARG A 198 1.62 -34.19 10.71
CA ARG A 198 1.36 -34.28 9.27
C ARG A 198 0.88 -32.98 8.58
N LYS A 199 1.56 -31.85 8.75
CA LYS A 199 1.34 -30.69 7.89
C LYS A 199 2.02 -30.98 6.55
N ARG A 200 1.26 -31.52 5.62
CA ARG A 200 1.67 -31.60 4.21
C ARG A 200 1.63 -30.18 3.67
N SER A 201 2.78 -29.60 3.42
CA SER A 201 2.87 -28.34 2.68
C SER A 201 2.81 -28.68 1.20
N LEU A 202 1.77 -28.23 0.51
CA LEU A 202 1.60 -28.38 -0.93
C LEU A 202 2.19 -27.13 -1.59
N TYR A 203 3.24 -27.28 -2.39
CA TYR A 203 3.70 -26.24 -3.31
C TYR A 203 3.12 -26.51 -4.68
N ARG A 204 2.45 -25.55 -5.25
CA ARG A 204 1.98 -25.57 -6.62
C ARG A 204 2.88 -24.66 -7.44
N ASP A 205 3.72 -25.22 -8.28
CA ASP A 205 4.58 -24.48 -9.20
C ASP A 205 3.92 -24.51 -10.59
N ILE A 206 3.46 -23.37 -11.07
CA ILE A 206 2.84 -23.25 -12.39
C ILE A 206 3.94 -22.90 -13.39
N ARG A 207 4.42 -23.86 -14.16
CA ARG A 207 5.31 -23.60 -15.29
C ARG A 207 4.48 -23.33 -16.53
N ARG A 208 4.52 -22.12 -17.05
CA ARG A 208 4.09 -21.83 -18.42
C ARG A 208 5.07 -22.47 -19.40
N ARG A 209 4.61 -23.47 -20.15
CA ARG A 209 5.32 -23.96 -21.34
C ARG A 209 5.20 -22.92 -22.46
N GLY A 210 6.30 -22.28 -22.78
CA GLY A 210 6.47 -21.50 -23.98
C GLY A 210 6.39 -20.01 -23.79
N ARG A 211 7.52 -19.41 -23.44
CA ARG A 211 8.02 -18.14 -23.98
C ARG A 211 9.42 -17.83 -23.45
N THR A 212 10.20 -17.25 -24.33
CA THR A 212 11.57 -16.73 -24.27
C THR A 212 12.12 -16.22 -22.93
N ALA A 213 13.41 -16.34 -22.77
CA ALA A 213 14.33 -16.21 -21.64
C ALA A 213 14.28 -14.94 -20.76
N SER A 214 13.19 -14.19 -20.70
CA SER A 214 13.04 -13.00 -19.84
C SER A 214 12.00 -13.12 -18.71
N ASP A 215 11.22 -14.20 -18.67
CA ASP A 215 10.19 -14.35 -17.64
C ASP A 215 10.74 -15.05 -16.39
N ARG A 216 10.96 -14.25 -15.35
CA ARG A 216 11.24 -14.77 -14.00
C ARG A 216 10.01 -15.53 -13.49
N PRO A 217 10.19 -16.71 -12.87
CA PRO A 217 9.07 -17.47 -12.32
C PRO A 217 8.42 -16.70 -11.18
N VAL A 218 7.13 -16.41 -11.32
CA VAL A 218 6.31 -15.89 -10.22
C VAL A 218 6.01 -17.07 -9.29
N CYS A 219 6.70 -17.11 -8.16
CA CYS A 219 6.46 -18.07 -7.10
C CYS A 219 5.25 -17.59 -6.28
N LEU A 220 4.06 -18.11 -6.60
CA LEU A 220 2.87 -17.91 -5.78
C LEU A 220 2.97 -18.76 -4.52
N ARG A 221 3.43 -18.16 -3.44
CA ARG A 221 3.51 -18.78 -2.12
C ARG A 221 2.14 -18.69 -1.45
N THR A 222 1.21 -19.59 -1.79
CA THR A 222 -0.07 -19.68 -1.06
C THR A 222 0.18 -20.42 0.27
N ARG A 223 0.23 -19.64 1.34
CA ARG A 223 0.27 -20.15 2.70
C ARG A 223 -1.17 -20.41 3.15
N TRP A 224 -1.68 -21.63 2.96
CA TRP A 224 -2.92 -22.01 3.61
C TRP A 224 -2.69 -22.12 5.11
N ARG A 225 -3.27 -21.18 5.88
CA ARG A 225 -3.47 -21.37 7.31
C ARG A 225 -4.59 -22.41 7.45
N CYS A 226 -4.30 -23.58 7.99
CA CYS A 226 -5.37 -24.38 8.56
C CYS A 226 -6.04 -23.56 9.66
N ARG A 227 -7.31 -23.24 9.45
CA ARG A 227 -8.25 -22.95 10.52
C ARG A 227 -8.36 -24.24 11.31
N ASP A 228 -7.76 -24.28 12.44
CA ASP A 228 -8.18 -25.00 13.63
C ASP A 228 -7.10 -24.71 14.65
N GLY A 229 -7.37 -23.64 15.42
CA GLY A 229 -6.66 -23.41 16.64
C GLY A 229 -7.11 -24.48 17.63
N LEU A 230 -6.19 -25.00 18.35
CA LEU A 230 -6.39 -25.37 19.75
C LEU A 230 -5.04 -25.74 20.35
N VAL A 231 -4.72 -24.99 21.37
CA VAL A 231 -3.70 -25.10 22.41
C VAL A 231 -2.31 -24.60 21.99
#